data_63ccffdf7638e70826d3113852de8804
#
_entry.id   63ccffdf7638e70826d3113852de8804
#
_cell.length_a   1.000
_cell.length_b   1.000
_cell.length_c   1.000
_cell.angle_alpha   90.00
_cell.angle_beta   90.00
_cell.angle_gamma   90.00
#
_symmetry.space_group_name_H-M   'P 1'
#
loop_
_entity.id
_entity.type
_entity.pdbx_description
1 polymer ?
#
loop_
_entity_poly.entity_id
_entity_poly.type
_entity_poly.pdbx_seq_one_letter_code
_entity_poly.pdbx_strand_id
1 'polypeptide(L)'
;TIDRHAHIYDKNRPKAVDRRRQYNQRTARENIDDLFDEGSFIEYGSMVLAAQRKRRSVEWLRDNTPADGLVMGIGHVNGRLFPKTESRCAVVHYDYTVLAGTQGLWNHNKQDRIFHLAERFKLPVILYSEGGGGRPGDTDGAGGIGMEVETFTQWSKLSGLVPLVGVNSRYCFAGNTALLACCDVIIATKNSIIGMGGPAMIEAGG
;
A
#
# COMPACT_ATOMS: atom_id res chain seq x y z
N THR A 1 -16.31 -17.66 -0.32
CA THR A 1 -15.31 -16.86 0.44
C THR A 1 -13.89 -17.34 0.15
N ILE A 2 -13.63 -18.67 0.20
CA ILE A 2 -12.31 -19.26 -0.07
C ILE A 2 -11.82 -18.89 -1.48
N ASP A 3 -12.67 -19.02 -2.50
CA ASP A 3 -12.31 -18.66 -3.88
C ASP A 3 -11.92 -17.19 -4.04
N ARG A 4 -12.61 -16.29 -3.33
CA ARG A 4 -12.24 -14.87 -3.34
C ARG A 4 -10.88 -14.60 -2.71
N HIS A 5 -10.52 -15.31 -1.65
CA HIS A 5 -9.17 -15.25 -1.08
C HIS A 5 -8.11 -15.76 -2.04
N ALA A 6 -8.43 -16.73 -2.89
CA ALA A 6 -7.46 -17.24 -3.85
C ALA A 6 -6.97 -16.16 -4.83
N HIS A 7 -7.84 -15.23 -5.26
CA HIS A 7 -7.50 -14.19 -6.23
C HIS A 7 -6.48 -13.16 -5.74
N ILE A 8 -6.26 -13.04 -4.43
CA ILE A 8 -5.29 -12.06 -3.91
C ILE A 8 -3.84 -12.55 -3.95
N TYR A 9 -3.61 -13.86 -4.11
CA TYR A 9 -2.27 -14.45 -4.06
C TYR A 9 -1.60 -14.53 -5.43
N ASP A 10 -0.30 -14.36 -5.46
CA ASP A 10 0.54 -14.32 -6.65
C ASP A 10 0.42 -15.56 -7.52
N LYS A 11 0.27 -16.75 -6.91
CA LYS A 11 0.06 -18.03 -7.64
C LYS A 11 -1.11 -18.01 -8.61
N ASN A 12 -2.12 -17.16 -8.36
CA ASN A 12 -3.30 -17.02 -9.20
C ASN A 12 -3.25 -15.75 -10.07
N ARG A 13 -2.11 -15.02 -10.04
CA ARG A 13 -1.89 -13.76 -10.77
C ARG A 13 -0.59 -13.77 -11.59
N PRO A 14 -0.31 -14.82 -12.40
CA PRO A 14 0.99 -14.99 -13.06
C PRO A 14 1.37 -13.79 -13.93
N LYS A 15 0.42 -13.20 -14.68
CA LYS A 15 0.67 -12.02 -15.51
C LYS A 15 1.10 -10.78 -14.68
N ALA A 16 0.64 -10.66 -13.46
CA ALA A 16 1.04 -9.57 -12.56
C ALA A 16 2.48 -9.79 -12.05
N VAL A 17 2.79 -11.03 -11.68
CA VAL A 17 4.13 -11.45 -11.27
C VAL A 17 5.12 -11.23 -12.42
N ASP A 18 4.81 -11.70 -13.63
CA ASP A 18 5.67 -11.55 -14.81
C ASP A 18 6.02 -10.09 -15.09
N ARG A 19 5.04 -9.18 -14.96
CA ARG A 19 5.30 -7.73 -15.09
C ARG A 19 6.32 -7.22 -14.08
N ARG A 20 6.30 -7.70 -12.83
CA ARG A 20 7.31 -7.33 -11.83
C ARG A 20 8.69 -7.88 -12.20
N ARG A 21 8.76 -9.12 -12.69
CA ARG A 21 10.03 -9.76 -13.11
C ARG A 21 10.70 -9.05 -14.27
N GLN A 22 9.93 -8.47 -15.20
CA GLN A 22 10.49 -7.67 -16.30
C GLN A 22 11.35 -6.50 -15.81
N TYR A 23 11.09 -5.99 -14.60
CA TYR A 23 11.84 -4.90 -13.98
C TYR A 23 12.75 -5.37 -12.83
N ASN A 24 12.96 -6.68 -12.72
CA ASN A 24 13.72 -7.29 -11.62
C ASN A 24 13.20 -6.86 -10.24
N GLN A 25 11.88 -6.85 -10.07
CA GLN A 25 11.23 -6.43 -8.83
C GLN A 25 10.40 -7.54 -8.21
N ARG A 26 10.31 -7.50 -6.89
CA ARG A 26 9.46 -8.38 -6.07
C ARG A 26 8.00 -7.91 -6.13
N THR A 27 7.10 -8.83 -5.86
CA THR A 27 5.69 -8.50 -5.63
C THR A 27 5.49 -7.94 -4.22
N ALA A 28 4.32 -7.33 -3.98
CA ALA A 28 3.95 -6.88 -2.64
C ALA A 28 3.92 -8.06 -1.65
N ARG A 29 3.43 -9.22 -2.08
CA ARG A 29 3.31 -10.41 -1.23
C ARG A 29 4.66 -11.00 -0.86
N GLU A 30 5.58 -11.07 -1.80
CA GLU A 30 6.95 -11.51 -1.52
C GLU A 30 7.67 -10.60 -0.51
N ASN A 31 7.42 -9.29 -0.57
CA ASN A 31 7.98 -8.37 0.42
C ASN A 31 7.35 -8.57 1.80
N ILE A 32 6.05 -8.86 1.87
CA ILE A 32 5.36 -9.16 3.13
C ILE A 32 5.86 -10.47 3.74
N ASP A 33 6.01 -11.52 2.91
CA ASP A 33 6.49 -12.83 3.34
C ASP A 33 7.95 -12.76 3.85
N ASP A 34 8.78 -11.88 3.25
CA ASP A 34 10.17 -11.67 3.67
C ASP A 34 10.30 -10.76 4.92
N LEU A 35 9.34 -9.85 5.11
CA LEU A 35 9.35 -8.92 6.23
C LEU A 35 8.97 -9.58 7.54
N PHE A 36 7.92 -10.38 7.54
CA PHE A 36 7.32 -10.92 8.75
C PHE A 36 7.76 -12.33 9.07
N ASP A 37 7.83 -12.63 10.36
CA ASP A 37 8.02 -14.00 10.83
C ASP A 37 6.88 -14.89 10.30
N GLU A 38 7.23 -16.12 9.92
CA GLU A 38 6.32 -17.09 9.31
C GLU A 38 5.03 -17.24 10.14
N GLY A 39 3.88 -17.14 9.50
CA GLY A 39 2.57 -17.30 10.11
C GLY A 39 2.14 -16.17 11.06
N SER A 40 2.96 -15.12 11.22
CA SER A 40 2.64 -14.03 12.15
C SER A 40 1.78 -12.92 11.53
N PHE A 41 1.77 -12.79 10.21
CA PHE A 41 1.08 -11.70 9.52
C PHE A 41 -0.44 -11.91 9.47
N ILE A 42 -1.18 -10.93 9.94
CA ILE A 42 -2.64 -10.86 9.84
C ILE A 42 -3.01 -9.73 8.89
N GLU A 43 -3.50 -10.08 7.70
CA GLU A 43 -3.91 -9.12 6.68
C GLU A 43 -5.30 -8.54 6.96
N TYR A 44 -5.44 -7.22 6.83
CA TYR A 44 -6.72 -6.52 6.93
C TYR A 44 -7.21 -6.05 5.55
N GLY A 45 -8.51 -6.22 5.31
CA GLY A 45 -9.15 -5.71 4.09
C GLY A 45 -8.70 -6.38 2.79
N SER A 46 -8.27 -7.64 2.84
CA SER A 46 -7.80 -8.41 1.68
C SER A 46 -8.85 -8.57 0.56
N MET A 47 -10.15 -8.52 0.89
CA MET A 47 -11.24 -8.68 -0.07
C MET A 47 -11.84 -7.38 -0.59
N VAL A 48 -11.26 -6.23 -0.23
CA VAL A 48 -11.67 -4.93 -0.77
C VAL A 48 -11.29 -4.84 -2.25
N LEU A 49 -12.15 -4.23 -3.04
CA LEU A 49 -11.95 -3.98 -4.47
C LEU A 49 -11.96 -2.48 -4.74
N ALA A 50 -11.41 -2.05 -5.88
CA ALA A 50 -11.44 -0.63 -6.24
C ALA A 50 -12.87 -0.08 -6.36
N ALA A 51 -13.04 1.19 -5.99
CA ALA A 51 -14.32 1.91 -5.98
C ALA A 51 -14.79 2.28 -7.41
N GLN A 52 -14.86 1.29 -8.32
CA GLN A 52 -15.13 1.51 -9.75
C GLN A 52 -16.34 0.74 -10.29
N ARG A 53 -17.31 0.40 -9.44
CA ARG A 53 -18.49 -0.41 -9.83
C ARG A 53 -19.35 0.25 -10.91
N LYS A 54 -19.34 1.58 -11.02
CA LYS A 54 -20.04 2.31 -12.10
C LYS A 54 -19.32 2.18 -13.46
N ARG A 55 -18.07 1.72 -13.48
CA ARG A 55 -17.25 1.60 -14.71
C ARG A 55 -16.88 0.17 -15.08
N ARG A 56 -16.88 -0.74 -14.11
CA ARG A 56 -16.37 -2.10 -14.24
C ARG A 56 -17.30 -3.10 -13.57
N SER A 57 -17.41 -4.30 -14.13
CA SER A 57 -18.15 -5.36 -13.47
C SER A 57 -17.42 -5.83 -12.20
N VAL A 58 -18.15 -6.46 -11.29
CA VAL A 58 -17.57 -7.00 -10.05
C VAL A 58 -16.55 -8.09 -10.34
N GLU A 59 -16.77 -8.91 -11.37
CA GLU A 59 -15.84 -9.94 -11.84
C GLU A 59 -14.52 -9.31 -12.29
N TRP A 60 -14.61 -8.29 -13.14
CA TRP A 60 -13.42 -7.56 -13.59
C TRP A 60 -12.66 -6.95 -12.41
N LEU A 61 -13.35 -6.32 -11.47
CA LEU A 61 -12.73 -5.72 -10.29
C LEU A 61 -12.04 -6.78 -9.43
N ARG A 62 -12.66 -7.93 -9.26
CA ARG A 62 -12.10 -9.05 -8.51
C ARG A 62 -10.79 -9.56 -9.10
N ASP A 63 -10.73 -9.67 -10.42
CA ASP A 63 -9.56 -10.19 -11.13
C ASP A 63 -8.43 -9.15 -11.23
N ASN A 64 -8.76 -7.86 -11.29
CA ASN A 64 -7.80 -6.80 -11.61
C ASN A 64 -7.49 -5.85 -10.45
N THR A 65 -8.29 -5.84 -9.38
CA THR A 65 -8.10 -4.91 -8.26
C THR A 65 -8.12 -5.59 -6.87
N PRO A 66 -7.40 -6.72 -6.71
CA PRO A 66 -7.37 -7.41 -5.43
C PRO A 66 -6.84 -6.50 -4.32
N ALA A 67 -7.46 -6.57 -3.14
CA ALA A 67 -7.15 -5.77 -1.96
C ALA A 67 -7.14 -4.25 -2.22
N ASP A 68 -7.79 -3.79 -3.31
CA ASP A 68 -7.71 -2.41 -3.83
C ASP A 68 -6.27 -1.88 -3.98
N GLY A 69 -5.33 -2.77 -4.36
CA GLY A 69 -3.93 -2.41 -4.56
C GLY A 69 -3.16 -2.09 -3.28
N LEU A 70 -3.67 -2.51 -2.12
CA LEU A 70 -3.03 -2.26 -0.84
C LEU A 70 -3.01 -3.51 0.03
N VAL A 71 -1.84 -4.09 0.23
CA VAL A 71 -1.62 -5.15 1.21
C VAL A 71 -1.23 -4.51 2.54
N MET A 72 -2.03 -4.71 3.57
CA MET A 72 -1.76 -4.11 4.87
C MET A 72 -2.18 -5.05 6.01
N GLY A 73 -1.54 -4.91 7.14
CA GLY A 73 -1.82 -5.74 8.30
C GLY A 73 -0.84 -5.52 9.44
N ILE A 74 -0.85 -6.45 10.37
CA ILE A 74 0.02 -6.45 11.55
C ILE A 74 0.69 -7.82 11.64
N GLY A 75 1.96 -7.83 11.99
CA GLY A 75 2.74 -9.05 12.20
C GLY A 75 3.92 -8.83 13.11
N HIS A 76 4.76 -9.83 13.24
CA HIS A 76 5.99 -9.79 14.04
C HIS A 76 7.21 -9.78 13.12
N VAL A 77 8.17 -8.92 13.41
CA VAL A 77 9.47 -8.83 12.74
C VAL A 77 10.56 -9.20 13.75
N ASN A 78 11.36 -10.21 13.41
CA ASN A 78 12.42 -10.70 14.29
C ASN A 78 11.93 -11.12 15.70
N GLY A 79 10.75 -11.72 15.81
CA GLY A 79 10.16 -12.14 17.10
C GLY A 79 10.96 -13.19 17.86
N ARG A 80 11.91 -13.86 17.21
CA ARG A 80 12.90 -14.72 17.86
C ARG A 80 13.99 -13.95 18.62
N LEU A 81 14.21 -12.67 18.28
CA LEU A 81 15.23 -11.80 18.86
C LEU A 81 14.65 -10.80 19.85
N PHE A 82 13.37 -10.45 19.69
CA PHE A 82 12.69 -9.43 20.48
C PHE A 82 11.41 -9.98 21.12
N PRO A 83 11.01 -9.47 22.30
CA PRO A 83 9.72 -9.80 22.89
C PRO A 83 8.55 -9.50 21.91
N LYS A 84 7.46 -10.26 22.04
CA LYS A 84 6.27 -10.08 21.20
C LYS A 84 5.70 -8.66 21.23
N THR A 85 5.87 -7.94 22.31
CA THR A 85 5.46 -6.54 22.49
C THR A 85 6.31 -5.57 21.66
N GLU A 86 7.56 -5.91 21.37
CA GLU A 86 8.54 -5.06 20.69
C GLU A 86 8.73 -5.43 19.22
N SER A 87 8.46 -6.71 18.87
CA SER A 87 8.58 -7.21 17.50
C SER A 87 7.37 -6.92 16.62
N ARG A 88 6.23 -6.50 17.22
CA ARG A 88 4.98 -6.27 16.50
C ARG A 88 4.99 -4.92 15.78
N CYS A 89 4.71 -4.93 14.48
CA CYS A 89 4.55 -3.72 13.69
C CYS A 89 3.38 -3.81 12.70
N ALA A 90 2.94 -2.67 12.22
CA ALA A 90 2.00 -2.55 11.12
C ALA A 90 2.76 -2.39 9.80
N VAL A 91 2.16 -2.84 8.70
CA VAL A 91 2.65 -2.62 7.35
C VAL A 91 1.56 -2.05 6.46
N VAL A 92 1.96 -1.17 5.56
CA VAL A 92 1.18 -0.65 4.44
C VAL A 92 2.01 -0.82 3.19
N HIS A 93 1.61 -1.72 2.30
CA HIS A 93 2.33 -2.01 1.06
C HIS A 93 1.45 -1.77 -0.16
N TYR A 94 1.76 -0.76 -0.96
CA TYR A 94 1.12 -0.54 -2.24
C TYR A 94 1.52 -1.64 -3.24
N ASP A 95 0.53 -2.28 -3.86
CA ASP A 95 0.76 -3.24 -4.95
C ASP A 95 0.76 -2.51 -6.30
N TYR A 96 1.94 -2.24 -6.83
CA TYR A 96 2.09 -1.55 -8.11
C TYR A 96 1.45 -2.30 -9.29
N THR A 97 1.20 -3.61 -9.16
CA THR A 97 0.52 -4.40 -10.19
C THR A 97 -0.97 -4.07 -10.29
N VAL A 98 -1.52 -3.42 -9.28
CA VAL A 98 -2.93 -3.01 -9.20
C VAL A 98 -3.01 -1.50 -9.42
N LEU A 99 -3.51 -1.10 -10.59
CA LEU A 99 -3.72 0.30 -10.94
C LEU A 99 -2.50 1.20 -10.62
N ALA A 100 -1.29 0.69 -10.89
CA ALA A 100 -0.01 1.37 -10.64
C ALA A 100 0.21 1.82 -9.18
N GLY A 101 -0.30 1.09 -8.20
CA GLY A 101 -0.17 1.43 -6.78
C GLY A 101 -0.83 2.75 -6.40
N THR A 102 -1.84 3.19 -7.17
CA THR A 102 -2.52 4.47 -6.93
C THR A 102 -3.48 4.41 -5.75
N GLN A 103 -3.64 5.55 -5.10
CA GLN A 103 -4.51 5.74 -3.94
C GLN A 103 -5.95 5.97 -4.38
N GLY A 104 -6.85 5.06 -4.01
CA GLY A 104 -8.29 5.15 -4.28
C GLY A 104 -9.12 5.28 -3.00
N LEU A 105 -10.43 5.42 -3.15
CA LEU A 105 -11.36 5.65 -2.03
C LEU A 105 -11.25 4.55 -0.96
N TRP A 106 -11.44 3.30 -1.32
CA TRP A 106 -11.37 2.19 -0.35
C TRP A 106 -9.95 1.91 0.11
N ASN A 107 -8.96 2.21 -0.72
CA ASN A 107 -7.55 2.18 -0.37
C ASN A 107 -7.26 3.15 0.80
N HIS A 108 -7.75 4.39 0.74
CA HIS A 108 -7.65 5.36 1.84
C HIS A 108 -8.35 4.86 3.12
N ASN A 109 -9.59 4.39 3.02
CA ASN A 109 -10.33 3.86 4.18
C ASN A 109 -9.59 2.70 4.87
N LYS A 110 -8.88 1.87 4.09
CA LYS A 110 -8.01 0.83 4.63
C LYS A 110 -6.83 1.43 5.38
N GLN A 111 -6.16 2.42 4.79
CA GLN A 111 -5.04 3.11 5.44
C GLN A 111 -5.46 3.78 6.73
N ASP A 112 -6.57 4.51 6.71
CA ASP A 112 -7.12 5.18 7.89
C ASP A 112 -7.30 4.17 9.02
N ARG A 113 -7.86 3.00 8.72
CA ARG A 113 -8.04 1.95 9.71
C ARG A 113 -6.74 1.43 10.31
N ILE A 114 -5.72 1.17 9.50
CA ILE A 114 -4.44 0.65 10.02
C ILE A 114 -3.66 1.72 10.78
N PHE A 115 -3.75 2.99 10.38
CA PHE A 115 -3.12 4.10 11.07
C PHE A 115 -3.76 4.35 12.45
N HIS A 116 -5.07 4.27 12.57
CA HIS A 116 -5.75 4.29 13.88
C HIS A 116 -5.30 3.14 14.79
N LEU A 117 -5.10 1.94 14.24
CA LEU A 117 -4.58 0.82 15.03
C LEU A 117 -3.12 1.07 15.45
N ALA A 118 -2.30 1.60 14.56
CA ALA A 118 -0.91 1.95 14.87
C ALA A 118 -0.84 3.02 15.98
N GLU A 119 -1.66 4.06 15.89
CA GLU A 119 -1.78 5.08 16.93
C GLU A 119 -2.20 4.48 18.28
N ARG A 120 -3.28 3.70 18.27
CA ARG A 120 -3.87 3.11 19.48
C ARG A 120 -2.94 2.14 20.19
N PHE A 121 -2.25 1.30 19.44
CA PHE A 121 -1.40 0.24 19.97
C PHE A 121 0.10 0.57 19.95
N LYS A 122 0.44 1.81 19.57
CA LYS A 122 1.83 2.30 19.45
C LYS A 122 2.70 1.38 18.61
N LEU A 123 2.19 0.99 17.44
CA LEU A 123 2.90 0.10 16.52
C LEU A 123 3.80 0.90 15.59
N PRO A 124 5.07 0.55 15.44
CA PRO A 124 5.87 0.99 14.32
C PRO A 124 5.16 0.69 12.98
N VAL A 125 5.31 1.56 11.98
CA VAL A 125 4.71 1.35 10.67
C VAL A 125 5.79 1.26 9.60
N ILE A 126 5.71 0.22 8.77
CA ILE A 126 6.54 0.04 7.59
C ILE A 126 5.70 0.35 6.37
N LEU A 127 6.12 1.35 5.59
CA LEU A 127 5.45 1.80 4.37
C LEU A 127 6.25 1.39 3.14
N TYR A 128 5.71 0.51 2.30
CA TYR A 128 6.20 0.29 0.95
C TYR A 128 5.44 1.21 0.00
N SER A 129 6.11 2.26 -0.46
CA SER A 129 5.47 3.46 -1.03
C SER A 129 5.32 3.46 -2.55
N GLU A 130 5.77 2.42 -3.25
CA GLU A 130 5.76 2.40 -4.72
C GLU A 130 4.35 2.62 -5.28
N GLY A 131 4.12 3.76 -5.93
CA GLY A 131 2.78 4.09 -6.44
C GLY A 131 2.68 5.42 -7.16
N GLY A 132 1.61 5.56 -7.95
CA GLY A 132 1.37 6.69 -8.86
C GLY A 132 0.63 7.89 -8.26
N GLY A 133 0.37 7.92 -6.95
CA GLY A 133 -0.41 9.00 -6.34
C GLY A 133 -1.92 8.76 -6.39
N GLY A 134 -2.71 9.82 -6.38
CA GLY A 134 -4.17 9.75 -6.38
C GLY A 134 -4.74 9.04 -7.62
N ARG A 135 -5.80 8.26 -7.43
CA ARG A 135 -6.48 7.51 -8.49
C ARG A 135 -7.67 8.30 -9.03
N PRO A 136 -7.63 8.80 -10.28
CA PRO A 136 -8.72 9.61 -10.84
C PRO A 136 -9.92 8.79 -11.30
N GLY A 137 -9.87 7.47 -11.23
CA GLY A 137 -10.85 6.58 -11.86
C GLY A 137 -11.92 6.02 -10.94
N ASP A 138 -11.89 6.30 -9.65
CA ASP A 138 -12.88 5.79 -8.70
C ASP A 138 -14.22 6.51 -8.85
N THR A 139 -15.32 5.75 -8.84
CA THR A 139 -16.66 6.23 -9.21
C THR A 139 -17.72 5.98 -8.14
N ASP A 140 -17.44 5.19 -7.11
CA ASP A 140 -18.45 4.72 -6.15
C ASP A 140 -18.64 5.70 -4.98
N GLY A 141 -17.79 6.70 -4.86
CA GLY A 141 -17.91 7.76 -3.86
C GLY A 141 -18.82 8.92 -4.30
N ALA A 142 -19.03 9.88 -3.43
CA ALA A 142 -19.84 11.08 -3.64
C ALA A 142 -19.19 12.12 -4.57
N GLY A 143 -18.41 11.68 -5.53
CA GLY A 143 -17.90 12.51 -6.64
C GLY A 143 -17.11 13.73 -6.19
N GLY A 144 -15.83 13.58 -5.85
CA GLY A 144 -14.84 14.67 -5.88
C GLY A 144 -15.08 15.88 -4.96
N ILE A 145 -16.11 15.87 -4.17
CA ILE A 145 -16.40 16.94 -3.21
C ILE A 145 -15.75 16.56 -1.88
N GLY A 146 -14.69 17.26 -1.59
CA GLY A 146 -14.01 17.19 -0.31
C GLY A 146 -12.92 16.12 -0.27
N MET A 147 -11.84 16.47 0.33
CA MET A 147 -10.80 15.54 0.75
C MET A 147 -11.23 14.88 2.07
N GLU A 148 -12.33 14.12 2.03
CA GLU A 148 -12.81 13.32 3.16
C GLU A 148 -11.93 12.09 3.37
N VAL A 149 -10.61 12.27 3.28
CA VAL A 149 -9.64 11.22 3.58
C VAL A 149 -8.82 11.64 4.78
N GLU A 150 -8.90 10.88 5.83
CA GLU A 150 -8.13 11.13 7.06
C GLU A 150 -6.66 10.70 6.91
N THR A 151 -6.32 9.96 5.87
CA THR A 151 -5.05 9.29 5.68
C THR A 151 -3.84 10.18 5.98
N PHE A 152 -3.78 11.37 5.40
CA PHE A 152 -2.63 12.27 5.60
C PHE A 152 -2.61 12.87 7.00
N THR A 153 -3.77 13.20 7.56
CA THR A 153 -3.90 13.69 8.94
C THR A 153 -3.52 12.60 9.93
N GLN A 154 -4.01 11.38 9.75
CA GLN A 154 -3.66 10.25 10.63
C GLN A 154 -2.19 9.88 10.51
N TRP A 155 -1.63 9.89 9.29
CA TRP A 155 -0.21 9.65 9.10
C TRP A 155 0.65 10.68 9.81
N SER A 156 0.31 11.96 9.72
CA SER A 156 1.04 13.02 10.40
C SER A 156 0.99 12.90 11.93
N LYS A 157 -0.11 12.40 12.50
CA LYS A 157 -0.23 12.12 13.93
C LYS A 157 0.69 11.00 14.42
N LEU A 158 1.07 10.07 13.55
CA LEU A 158 2.01 9.00 13.88
C LEU A 158 3.45 9.50 13.97
N SER A 159 3.78 10.59 13.28
CA SER A 159 5.13 11.20 13.31
C SER A 159 5.51 11.62 14.72
N GLY A 160 6.66 11.13 15.18
CA GLY A 160 7.14 11.33 16.56
C GLY A 160 6.40 10.51 17.64
N LEU A 161 5.36 9.75 17.26
CA LEU A 161 4.63 8.88 18.17
C LEU A 161 5.08 7.42 18.08
N VAL A 162 5.36 6.96 16.88
CA VAL A 162 5.87 5.62 16.57
C VAL A 162 6.90 5.71 15.43
N PRO A 163 7.86 4.77 15.34
CA PRO A 163 8.79 4.73 14.22
C PRO A 163 8.04 4.54 12.89
N LEU A 164 8.37 5.37 11.90
CA LEU A 164 7.87 5.31 10.54
C LEU A 164 9.02 4.97 9.58
N VAL A 165 8.98 3.80 8.95
CA VAL A 165 10.02 3.34 8.02
C VAL A 165 9.44 3.26 6.62
N GLY A 166 9.97 4.04 5.69
CA GLY A 166 9.59 4.06 4.28
C GLY A 166 10.53 3.21 3.43
N VAL A 167 9.97 2.36 2.58
CA VAL A 167 10.74 1.57 1.60
C VAL A 167 10.20 1.90 0.21
N ASN A 168 11.08 2.30 -0.70
CA ASN A 168 10.71 2.54 -2.08
C ASN A 168 11.63 1.82 -3.06
N SER A 169 11.04 1.10 -4.01
CA SER A 169 11.80 0.28 -4.97
C SER A 169 11.78 0.81 -6.40
N ARG A 170 10.90 1.77 -6.75
CA ARG A 170 10.81 2.35 -8.10
C ARG A 170 10.10 3.71 -8.10
N TYR A 171 8.90 3.78 -8.62
CA TYR A 171 8.12 5.02 -8.77
C TYR A 171 7.33 5.34 -7.51
N CYS A 172 7.47 6.57 -7.02
CA CYS A 172 6.69 7.06 -5.89
C CYS A 172 6.29 8.49 -6.17
N PHE A 173 5.01 8.74 -6.42
CA PHE A 173 4.53 10.07 -6.82
C PHE A 173 3.37 10.57 -5.96
N ALA A 174 3.24 11.90 -5.90
CA ALA A 174 2.15 12.62 -5.27
C ALA A 174 1.83 12.12 -3.84
N GLY A 175 0.61 11.62 -3.59
CA GLY A 175 0.18 11.15 -2.28
C GLY A 175 1.05 10.04 -1.68
N ASN A 176 1.58 9.13 -2.52
CA ASN A 176 2.52 8.12 -2.06
C ASN A 176 3.84 8.76 -1.58
N THR A 177 4.33 9.79 -2.29
CA THR A 177 5.52 10.55 -1.88
C THR A 177 5.27 11.35 -0.61
N ALA A 178 4.08 11.95 -0.45
CA ALA A 178 3.75 12.69 0.76
C ALA A 178 3.84 11.81 2.02
N LEU A 179 3.34 10.57 1.94
CA LEU A 179 3.49 9.60 3.03
C LEU A 179 4.96 9.21 3.24
N LEU A 180 5.67 8.89 2.17
CA LEU A 180 7.09 8.50 2.24
C LEU A 180 7.95 9.60 2.88
N ALA A 181 7.74 10.85 2.49
CA ALA A 181 8.52 11.99 2.97
C ALA A 181 8.37 12.27 4.48
N CYS A 182 7.31 11.77 5.10
CA CYS A 182 7.08 11.89 6.55
C CYS A 182 7.69 10.71 7.35
N CYS A 183 8.34 9.75 6.71
CA CYS A 183 8.99 8.64 7.40
C CYS A 183 10.28 9.10 8.09
N ASP A 184 10.56 8.52 9.26
CA ASP A 184 11.79 8.79 10.02
C ASP A 184 13.03 8.21 9.33
N VAL A 185 12.85 7.06 8.65
CA VAL A 185 13.88 6.38 7.87
C VAL A 185 13.34 6.05 6.50
N ILE A 186 14.08 6.40 5.45
CA ILE A 186 13.72 6.08 4.06
C ILE A 186 14.81 5.19 3.46
N ILE A 187 14.39 4.02 2.98
CA ILE A 187 15.22 3.07 2.25
C ILE A 187 14.77 3.08 0.79
N ALA A 188 15.63 3.56 -0.11
CA ALA A 188 15.33 3.65 -1.53
C ALA A 188 16.34 2.87 -2.36
N THR A 189 15.87 2.12 -3.37
CA THR A 189 16.76 1.48 -4.33
C THR A 189 17.35 2.52 -5.29
N LYS A 190 18.46 2.18 -5.96
CA LYS A 190 19.11 3.07 -6.95
C LYS A 190 18.18 3.51 -8.09
N ASN A 191 17.17 2.70 -8.41
CA ASN A 191 16.22 2.95 -9.50
C ASN A 191 14.95 3.65 -9.02
N SER A 192 14.93 4.16 -7.79
CA SER A 192 13.79 4.91 -7.26
C SER A 192 13.70 6.28 -7.93
N ILE A 193 12.47 6.64 -8.31
CA ILE A 193 12.11 7.97 -8.76
C ILE A 193 11.01 8.46 -7.84
N ILE A 194 11.31 9.48 -7.06
CA ILE A 194 10.45 10.00 -5.99
C ILE A 194 10.18 11.47 -6.26
N GLY A 195 8.92 11.87 -6.31
CA GLY A 195 8.55 13.26 -6.54
C GLY A 195 7.05 13.51 -6.45
N MET A 196 6.65 14.77 -6.42
CA MET A 196 5.23 15.13 -6.41
C MET A 196 4.58 14.94 -7.79
N GLY A 197 5.33 15.09 -8.87
CA GLY A 197 4.90 14.79 -10.24
C GLY A 197 5.81 13.75 -10.89
N GLY A 198 5.23 12.93 -11.78
CA GLY A 198 6.03 12.03 -12.62
C GLY A 198 6.75 12.81 -13.75
N PRO A 199 7.80 12.23 -14.37
CA PRO A 199 8.58 12.88 -15.43
C PRO A 199 7.73 13.47 -16.55
N ALA A 200 6.76 12.73 -17.05
CA ALA A 200 5.86 13.20 -18.12
C ALA A 200 5.00 14.42 -17.71
N MET A 201 4.63 14.54 -16.43
CA MET A 201 3.92 15.72 -15.94
C MET A 201 4.83 16.95 -15.83
N ILE A 202 6.09 16.74 -15.46
CA ILE A 202 7.09 17.80 -15.37
C ILE A 202 7.41 18.32 -16.79
N GLU A 203 7.64 17.43 -17.74
CA GLU A 203 7.89 17.78 -19.14
C GLU A 203 6.70 18.51 -19.79
N ALA A 204 5.47 18.13 -19.48
CA ALA A 204 4.26 18.78 -20.00
C ALA A 204 3.95 20.14 -19.34
N GLY A 205 4.48 20.39 -18.16
CA GLY A 205 4.27 21.63 -17.41
C GLY A 205 5.27 22.76 -17.74
N GLY A 206 6.24 22.51 -18.61
CA GLY A 206 7.26 23.49 -19.06
C GLY A 206 8.53 23.40 -18.26
#